data_d1bfa3c545cad48dafe2fade02547a28
#
_entry.id   d1bfa3c545cad48dafe2fade02547a28
#
_cell.length_a   1.000
_cell.length_b   1.000
_cell.length_c   1.000
_cell.angle_alpha   90.00
_cell.angle_beta   90.00
_cell.angle_gamma   90.00
#
_symmetry.space_group_name_H-M   'P 1'
#
loop_
_entity.id
_entity.type
_entity.pdbx_description
1 polymer ?
#
loop_
_entity_poly.entity_id
_entity_poly.type
_entity_poly.pdbx_seq_one_letter_code
_entity_poly.pdbx_strand_id
1 'polypeptide(L)'
;MKLKTLTLAAIIGMGALSAAATANELPNGPHIVTSGSASVDATPDIARLAIEVSVSSKDAADAKKQADARVAQYFDFLAKQGIDKKDINAANIRTQPEYDYLKTGGSVLKGYSAVRQVEVTVRQLDKLNELLDGALKSGLNEIRTVDLSVSNPDTYRDQARQKAIEQASSQAQALASGFKATLGPIYSIRYHVANYQPVPVARMLKASDAAVQTMASQTYEQQAIHFDDQVDVVFELQRQP
;
A
#
# COMPACT_ATOMS: atom_id res chain seq x y z
N MET A 1 -70.91 42.33 -2.40
CA MET A 1 -69.87 41.67 -3.21
C MET A 1 -69.08 40.79 -2.26
N LYS A 2 -69.08 39.45 -2.53
CA LYS A 2 -68.63 38.42 -1.60
C LYS A 2 -67.14 38.09 -1.79
N LEU A 3 -66.30 38.27 -0.78
CA LEU A 3 -64.90 37.91 -0.77
C LEU A 3 -64.77 36.41 -0.44
N LYS A 4 -64.18 35.63 -1.34
CA LYS A 4 -63.91 34.22 -1.13
C LYS A 4 -62.47 34.08 -0.62
N THR A 5 -62.32 33.64 0.61
CA THR A 5 -61.07 33.27 1.24
C THR A 5 -60.65 31.88 0.77
N LEU A 6 -59.47 31.77 0.15
CA LEU A 6 -58.84 30.52 -0.25
C LEU A 6 -57.85 30.11 0.85
N THR A 7 -58.15 29.06 1.59
CA THR A 7 -57.26 28.46 2.58
C THR A 7 -56.34 27.47 1.88
N LEU A 8 -55.01 27.76 1.90
CA LEU A 8 -53.95 26.90 1.40
C LEU A 8 -53.48 26.01 2.53
N ALA A 9 -53.79 24.72 2.49
CA ALA A 9 -53.28 23.72 3.46
C ALA A 9 -51.90 23.28 3.03
N ALA A 10 -50.85 23.67 3.75
CA ALA A 10 -49.50 23.18 3.63
C ALA A 10 -49.35 21.85 4.39
N ILE A 11 -49.25 20.74 3.65
CA ILE A 11 -48.91 19.43 4.20
C ILE A 11 -47.38 19.38 4.34
N ILE A 12 -46.90 19.54 5.59
CA ILE A 12 -45.50 19.30 5.93
C ILE A 12 -45.32 17.77 6.05
N GLY A 13 -44.80 17.15 5.01
CA GLY A 13 -44.33 15.75 5.02
C GLY A 13 -43.07 15.63 5.86
N MET A 14 -43.22 15.20 7.11
CA MET A 14 -42.13 14.85 7.98
C MET A 14 -41.58 13.49 7.56
N GLY A 15 -40.61 13.51 6.63
CA GLY A 15 -39.80 12.34 6.27
C GLY A 15 -38.92 11.98 7.45
N ALA A 16 -39.32 10.98 8.22
CA ALA A 16 -38.44 10.34 9.20
C ALA A 16 -37.29 9.66 8.46
N LEU A 17 -36.13 10.30 8.38
CA LEU A 17 -34.87 9.62 8.10
C LEU A 17 -34.61 8.67 9.28
N SER A 18 -35.02 7.41 9.14
CA SER A 18 -34.53 6.34 9.98
C SER A 18 -33.05 6.14 9.65
N ALA A 19 -32.19 6.87 10.39
CA ALA A 19 -30.80 6.47 10.49
C ALA A 19 -30.80 5.06 11.12
N ALA A 20 -30.58 4.03 10.29
CA ALA A 20 -30.27 2.72 10.78
C ALA A 20 -28.93 2.83 11.54
N ALA A 21 -29.01 3.15 12.83
CA ALA A 21 -27.92 2.94 13.75
C ALA A 21 -27.65 1.43 13.70
N THR A 22 -26.53 1.04 13.12
CA THR A 22 -25.97 -0.31 13.31
C THR A 22 -25.66 -0.40 14.80
N ALA A 23 -26.67 -0.82 15.58
CA ALA A 23 -26.51 -1.09 16.99
C ALA A 23 -25.44 -2.18 17.09
N ASN A 24 -24.36 -1.86 17.77
CA ASN A 24 -23.39 -2.82 18.25
C ASN A 24 -24.14 -3.72 19.23
N GLU A 25 -24.63 -4.88 18.78
CA GLU A 25 -25.32 -5.81 19.66
C GLU A 25 -24.30 -6.37 20.65
N LEU A 26 -24.24 -5.74 21.82
CA LEU A 26 -23.53 -6.26 22.98
C LEU A 26 -24.45 -7.27 23.67
N PRO A 27 -23.91 -8.27 24.37
CA PRO A 27 -24.74 -9.22 25.14
C PRO A 27 -25.50 -8.51 26.23
N ASN A 28 -26.72 -8.96 26.50
CA ASN A 28 -27.55 -8.41 27.60
C ASN A 28 -27.02 -8.76 28.99
N GLY A 29 -26.02 -9.65 29.09
CA GLY A 29 -25.38 -10.09 30.33
C GLY A 29 -24.09 -9.34 30.65
N PRO A 30 -23.44 -9.66 31.80
CA PRO A 30 -22.11 -9.16 32.09
C PRO A 30 -21.12 -9.60 31.02
N HIS A 31 -20.31 -8.65 30.56
CA HIS A 31 -19.34 -8.92 29.49
C HIS A 31 -18.11 -8.02 29.59
N ILE A 32 -17.04 -8.39 28.91
CA ILE A 32 -15.82 -7.60 28.71
C ILE A 32 -15.67 -7.34 27.22
N VAL A 33 -15.37 -6.10 26.87
CA VAL A 33 -14.92 -5.70 25.53
C VAL A 33 -13.42 -5.41 25.62
N THR A 34 -12.63 -6.09 24.82
CA THR A 34 -11.19 -5.85 24.71
C THR A 34 -10.78 -5.65 23.28
N SER A 35 -9.72 -4.89 23.09
CA SER A 35 -9.06 -4.73 21.80
C SER A 35 -7.59 -5.16 21.95
N GLY A 36 -7.14 -6.01 21.06
CA GLY A 36 -5.73 -6.35 20.95
C GLY A 36 -5.14 -5.75 19.69
N SER A 37 -3.96 -5.17 19.80
CA SER A 37 -3.19 -4.63 18.69
C SER A 37 -1.74 -5.09 18.79
N ALA A 38 -1.14 -5.44 17.66
CA ALA A 38 0.25 -5.83 17.62
C ALA A 38 0.91 -5.38 16.33
N SER A 39 2.22 -5.14 16.42
CA SER A 39 3.08 -4.84 15.29
C SER A 39 4.19 -5.89 15.20
N VAL A 40 4.54 -6.27 13.96
CA VAL A 40 5.68 -7.14 13.66
C VAL A 40 6.56 -6.45 12.64
N ASP A 41 7.84 -6.37 12.95
CA ASP A 41 8.83 -5.77 12.06
C ASP A 41 9.44 -6.84 11.16
N ALA A 42 9.57 -6.51 9.88
CA ALA A 42 10.24 -7.34 8.90
C ALA A 42 11.38 -6.58 8.23
N THR A 43 12.50 -7.26 8.02
CA THR A 43 13.57 -6.75 7.18
C THR A 43 13.23 -7.01 5.72
N PRO A 44 13.29 -6.01 4.83
CA PRO A 44 13.10 -6.22 3.41
C PRO A 44 14.05 -7.29 2.85
N ASP A 45 13.54 -8.19 2.02
CA ASP A 45 14.29 -9.22 1.32
C ASP A 45 14.15 -9.15 -0.20
N ILE A 46 13.26 -8.28 -0.70
CA ILE A 46 13.10 -7.98 -2.12
C ILE A 46 12.98 -6.47 -2.36
N ALA A 47 13.28 -6.06 -3.60
CA ALA A 47 12.93 -4.73 -4.11
C ALA A 47 12.04 -4.86 -5.34
N ARG A 48 11.07 -3.96 -5.48
CA ARG A 48 10.27 -3.77 -6.69
C ARG A 48 10.71 -2.49 -7.37
N LEU A 49 11.22 -2.64 -8.58
CA LEU A 49 11.64 -1.52 -9.42
C LEU A 49 10.54 -1.22 -10.42
N ALA A 50 10.15 0.04 -10.55
CA ALA A 50 9.37 0.52 -11.68
C ALA A 50 10.24 1.49 -12.47
N ILE A 51 10.59 1.10 -13.69
CA ILE A 51 11.47 1.85 -14.58
C ILE A 51 10.73 2.09 -15.87
N GLU A 52 10.88 3.28 -16.44
CA GLU A 52 10.18 3.67 -17.65
C GLU A 52 11.18 4.08 -18.74
N VAL A 53 10.81 3.78 -19.97
CA VAL A 53 11.44 4.33 -21.16
C VAL A 53 10.43 5.18 -21.91
N SER A 54 10.81 6.40 -22.23
CA SER A 54 10.07 7.31 -23.09
C SER A 54 10.92 7.65 -24.31
N VAL A 55 10.35 7.47 -25.50
CA VAL A 55 11.04 7.75 -26.76
C VAL A 55 10.10 8.59 -27.63
N SER A 56 10.61 9.72 -28.13
CA SER A 56 9.88 10.56 -29.09
C SER A 56 10.44 10.38 -30.50
N SER A 57 9.56 10.29 -31.49
CA SER A 57 9.89 10.24 -32.93
C SER A 57 8.84 11.00 -33.76
N LYS A 58 9.16 11.27 -35.03
CA LYS A 58 8.21 11.85 -35.98
C LYS A 58 7.08 10.88 -36.33
N ASP A 59 7.33 9.60 -36.21
CA ASP A 59 6.39 8.51 -36.49
C ASP A 59 6.11 7.67 -35.27
N ALA A 60 4.83 7.31 -35.05
CA ALA A 60 4.40 6.55 -33.87
C ALA A 60 4.95 5.12 -33.85
N ALA A 61 5.04 4.46 -35.03
CA ALA A 61 5.56 3.11 -35.13
C ALA A 61 7.07 3.09 -34.89
N ASP A 62 7.79 4.11 -35.32
CA ASP A 62 9.23 4.27 -35.06
C ASP A 62 9.49 4.56 -33.59
N ALA A 63 8.74 5.44 -32.93
CA ALA A 63 8.83 5.67 -31.50
C ALA A 63 8.65 4.35 -30.70
N LYS A 64 7.61 3.59 -31.05
CA LYS A 64 7.34 2.27 -30.45
C LYS A 64 8.51 1.31 -30.66
N LYS A 65 9.01 1.19 -31.89
CA LYS A 65 10.11 0.29 -32.22
C LYS A 65 11.38 0.58 -31.42
N GLN A 66 11.70 1.87 -31.26
CA GLN A 66 12.86 2.28 -30.47
C GLN A 66 12.66 1.98 -28.98
N ALA A 67 11.46 2.23 -28.41
CA ALA A 67 11.16 1.86 -27.03
C ALA A 67 11.28 0.35 -26.81
N ASP A 68 10.73 -0.46 -27.72
CA ASP A 68 10.83 -1.92 -27.67
C ASP A 68 12.29 -2.42 -27.72
N ALA A 69 13.12 -1.80 -28.57
CA ALA A 69 14.55 -2.17 -28.68
C ALA A 69 15.32 -1.91 -27.37
N ARG A 70 15.06 -0.77 -26.69
CA ARG A 70 15.69 -0.45 -25.41
C ARG A 70 15.25 -1.43 -24.31
N VAL A 71 13.96 -1.76 -24.26
CA VAL A 71 13.44 -2.74 -23.29
C VAL A 71 14.04 -4.12 -23.55
N ALA A 72 14.19 -4.54 -24.81
CA ALA A 72 14.84 -5.81 -25.16
C ALA A 72 16.30 -5.85 -24.68
N GLN A 73 17.06 -4.76 -24.87
CA GLN A 73 18.45 -4.67 -24.35
C GLN A 73 18.50 -4.81 -22.83
N TYR A 74 17.54 -4.19 -22.12
CA TYR A 74 17.46 -4.33 -20.68
C TYR A 74 17.10 -5.75 -20.24
N PHE A 75 16.21 -6.43 -20.96
CA PHE A 75 15.90 -7.84 -20.70
C PHE A 75 17.11 -8.75 -20.86
N ASP A 76 17.91 -8.53 -21.90
CA ASP A 76 19.16 -9.29 -22.11
C ASP A 76 20.16 -9.06 -20.97
N PHE A 77 20.23 -7.81 -20.47
CA PHE A 77 21.03 -7.49 -19.29
C PHE A 77 20.50 -8.18 -18.04
N LEU A 78 19.19 -8.08 -17.74
CA LEU A 78 18.56 -8.72 -16.58
C LEU A 78 18.78 -10.24 -16.58
N ALA A 79 18.66 -10.88 -17.75
CA ALA A 79 18.90 -12.32 -17.90
C ALA A 79 20.37 -12.69 -17.56
N LYS A 80 21.35 -11.88 -17.98
CA LYS A 80 22.77 -12.07 -17.63
C LYS A 80 23.03 -11.88 -16.14
N GLN A 81 22.25 -11.03 -15.46
CA GLN A 81 22.30 -10.81 -14.01
C GLN A 81 21.57 -11.89 -13.21
N GLY A 82 20.94 -12.85 -13.88
CA GLY A 82 20.23 -13.96 -13.24
C GLY A 82 18.82 -13.60 -12.75
N ILE A 83 18.21 -12.54 -13.29
CA ILE A 83 16.82 -12.20 -13.00
C ILE A 83 15.89 -13.10 -13.82
N ASP A 84 15.00 -13.82 -13.16
CA ASP A 84 14.03 -14.70 -13.80
C ASP A 84 12.98 -13.91 -14.58
N LYS A 85 12.52 -14.46 -15.71
CA LYS A 85 11.44 -13.85 -16.52
C LYS A 85 10.14 -13.65 -15.75
N LYS A 86 9.83 -14.51 -14.77
CA LYS A 86 8.65 -14.39 -13.91
C LYS A 86 8.69 -13.15 -12.99
N ASP A 87 9.88 -12.65 -12.73
CA ASP A 87 10.12 -11.47 -11.90
C ASP A 87 10.16 -10.17 -12.73
N ILE A 88 9.86 -10.24 -14.04
CA ILE A 88 9.84 -9.12 -14.97
C ILE A 88 8.44 -8.97 -15.57
N ASN A 89 7.87 -7.77 -15.48
CA ASN A 89 6.62 -7.38 -16.14
C ASN A 89 6.86 -6.13 -17.00
N ALA A 90 6.59 -6.21 -18.30
CA ALA A 90 6.75 -5.09 -19.25
C ALA A 90 5.64 -5.08 -20.32
N ALA A 91 4.44 -5.49 -19.94
CA ALA A 91 3.31 -5.61 -20.87
C ALA A 91 2.72 -4.25 -21.29
N ASN A 92 2.95 -3.20 -20.51
CA ASN A 92 2.35 -1.89 -20.74
C ASN A 92 3.12 -1.07 -21.77
N ILE A 93 2.43 -0.63 -22.81
CA ILE A 93 2.94 0.37 -23.76
C ILE A 93 1.83 1.40 -24.05
N ARG A 94 2.23 2.67 -24.12
CA ARG A 94 1.38 3.78 -24.50
C ARG A 94 2.07 4.59 -25.58
N THR A 95 1.34 4.92 -26.64
CA THR A 95 1.81 5.83 -27.69
C THR A 95 0.85 7.00 -27.77
N GLN A 96 1.36 8.23 -27.80
CA GLN A 96 0.57 9.45 -27.82
C GLN A 96 1.21 10.52 -28.69
N PRO A 97 0.42 11.40 -29.37
CA PRO A 97 0.96 12.53 -30.09
C PRO A 97 1.54 13.58 -29.11
N GLU A 98 2.62 14.22 -29.52
CA GLU A 98 3.23 15.36 -28.85
C GLU A 98 2.98 16.62 -29.66
N TYR A 99 2.60 17.73 -29.00
CA TYR A 99 2.30 19.01 -29.62
C TYR A 99 3.17 20.11 -29.04
N ASP A 100 3.66 20.99 -29.92
CA ASP A 100 4.25 22.26 -29.50
C ASP A 100 3.15 23.34 -29.46
N TYR A 101 3.06 24.07 -28.36
CA TYR A 101 2.11 25.16 -28.16
C TYR A 101 2.75 26.49 -28.56
N LEU A 102 2.15 27.15 -29.53
CA LEU A 102 2.65 28.42 -30.05
C LEU A 102 2.26 29.58 -29.13
N LYS A 103 3.17 30.54 -28.95
CA LYS A 103 2.91 31.77 -28.17
C LYS A 103 1.75 32.62 -28.73
N THR A 104 1.43 32.45 -30.00
CA THR A 104 0.35 33.14 -30.71
C THR A 104 -1.01 32.43 -30.59
N GLY A 105 -1.08 31.32 -29.84
CA GLY A 105 -2.24 30.44 -29.77
C GLY A 105 -2.21 29.34 -30.82
N GLY A 106 -2.79 28.19 -30.48
CA GLY A 106 -2.78 26.97 -31.28
C GLY A 106 -1.66 26.00 -30.95
N SER A 107 -1.72 24.80 -31.52
CA SER A 107 -0.73 23.72 -31.35
C SER A 107 -0.37 23.11 -32.71
N VAL A 108 0.90 22.70 -32.81
CA VAL A 108 1.42 22.02 -34.01
C VAL A 108 1.93 20.65 -33.57
N LEU A 109 1.58 19.62 -34.34
CA LEU A 109 2.08 18.26 -34.06
C LEU A 109 3.61 18.24 -34.20
N LYS A 110 4.28 17.94 -33.08
CA LYS A 110 5.74 17.80 -33.00
C LYS A 110 6.20 16.40 -33.41
N GLY A 111 5.44 15.40 -33.01
CA GLY A 111 5.73 13.97 -33.23
C GLY A 111 4.87 13.09 -32.35
N TYR A 112 5.43 11.95 -32.00
CA TYR A 112 4.77 10.94 -31.14
C TYR A 112 5.74 10.46 -30.07
N SER A 113 5.23 10.24 -28.87
CA SER A 113 5.96 9.64 -27.77
C SER A 113 5.46 8.21 -27.54
N ALA A 114 6.37 7.26 -27.43
CA ALA A 114 6.10 5.91 -26.97
C ALA A 114 6.69 5.73 -25.57
N VAL A 115 5.84 5.35 -24.62
CA VAL A 115 6.18 5.15 -23.21
C VAL A 115 5.97 3.69 -22.87
N ARG A 116 6.98 3.06 -22.24
CA ARG A 116 6.92 1.68 -21.81
C ARG A 116 7.48 1.52 -20.40
N GLN A 117 6.71 0.89 -19.54
CA GLN A 117 7.10 0.62 -18.16
C GLN A 117 7.60 -0.82 -18.03
N VAL A 118 8.67 -0.99 -17.28
CA VAL A 118 9.25 -2.28 -16.90
C VAL A 118 9.26 -2.35 -15.37
N GLU A 119 8.60 -3.36 -14.85
CA GLU A 119 8.61 -3.69 -13.43
C GLU A 119 9.50 -4.90 -13.21
N VAL A 120 10.41 -4.82 -12.24
CA VAL A 120 11.35 -5.88 -11.91
C VAL A 120 11.30 -6.18 -10.42
N THR A 121 11.09 -7.45 -10.07
CA THR A 121 11.25 -7.92 -8.69
C THR A 121 12.68 -8.39 -8.49
N VAL A 122 13.42 -7.69 -7.65
CA VAL A 122 14.82 -7.99 -7.31
C VAL A 122 14.85 -8.74 -5.99
N ARG A 123 15.36 -9.99 -6.01
CA ARG A 123 15.49 -10.85 -4.83
C ARG A 123 16.89 -10.80 -4.19
N GLN A 124 17.85 -10.21 -4.86
CA GLN A 124 19.21 -9.99 -4.38
C GLN A 124 19.43 -8.49 -4.28
N LEU A 125 19.18 -7.93 -3.07
CA LEU A 125 19.21 -6.49 -2.84
C LEU A 125 20.59 -5.86 -3.07
N ASP A 126 21.65 -6.63 -2.92
CA ASP A 126 23.02 -6.23 -3.22
C ASP A 126 23.25 -5.86 -4.69
N LYS A 127 22.45 -6.44 -5.60
CA LYS A 127 22.49 -6.11 -7.04
C LYS A 127 21.65 -4.89 -7.44
N LEU A 128 20.92 -4.30 -6.52
CA LEU A 128 19.93 -3.25 -6.81
C LEU A 128 20.54 -2.09 -7.63
N ASN A 129 21.68 -1.56 -7.18
CA ASN A 129 22.37 -0.44 -7.87
C ASN A 129 22.84 -0.86 -9.27
N GLU A 130 23.40 -2.07 -9.42
CA GLU A 130 23.86 -2.57 -10.72
C GLU A 130 22.69 -2.72 -11.71
N LEU A 131 21.53 -3.17 -11.24
CA LEU A 131 20.33 -3.32 -12.07
C LEU A 131 19.75 -1.96 -12.50
N LEU A 132 19.78 -0.95 -11.63
CA LEU A 132 19.37 0.41 -11.95
C LEU A 132 20.34 1.06 -12.98
N ASP A 133 21.64 0.92 -12.78
CA ASP A 133 22.65 1.39 -13.73
C ASP A 133 22.50 0.69 -15.09
N GLY A 134 22.23 -0.61 -15.08
CA GLY A 134 21.99 -1.38 -16.30
C GLY A 134 20.76 -0.92 -17.06
N ALA A 135 19.71 -0.51 -16.38
CA ALA A 135 18.52 0.08 -16.99
C ALA A 135 18.88 1.38 -17.73
N LEU A 136 19.56 2.30 -17.05
CA LEU A 136 19.98 3.57 -17.64
C LEU A 136 20.93 3.37 -18.84
N LYS A 137 21.88 2.44 -18.73
CA LYS A 137 22.79 2.08 -19.84
C LYS A 137 22.08 1.43 -21.03
N SER A 138 20.95 0.74 -20.79
CA SER A 138 20.09 0.19 -21.84
C SER A 138 19.16 1.23 -22.47
N GLY A 139 19.22 2.48 -21.99
CA GLY A 139 18.44 3.60 -22.51
C GLY A 139 17.03 3.73 -21.91
N LEU A 140 16.73 3.03 -20.82
CA LEU A 140 15.57 3.37 -19.98
C LEU A 140 15.94 4.65 -19.23
N ASN A 141 15.09 5.66 -19.30
CA ASN A 141 15.47 7.02 -18.92
C ASN A 141 14.75 7.58 -17.71
N GLU A 142 13.88 6.79 -17.10
CA GLU A 142 13.16 7.21 -15.90
C GLU A 142 13.06 6.06 -14.88
N ILE A 143 13.65 6.24 -13.70
CA ILE A 143 13.44 5.38 -12.54
C ILE A 143 12.25 5.97 -11.77
N ARG A 144 11.11 5.27 -11.78
CA ARG A 144 9.87 5.72 -11.14
C ARG A 144 9.89 5.46 -9.63
N THR A 145 10.07 4.20 -9.26
CA THR A 145 10.09 3.79 -7.86
C THR A 145 11.09 2.68 -7.62
N VAL A 146 11.59 2.66 -6.39
CA VAL A 146 12.38 1.58 -5.81
C VAL A 146 11.74 1.25 -4.47
N ASP A 147 10.84 0.27 -4.46
CA ASP A 147 10.08 -0.11 -3.28
C ASP A 147 10.67 -1.36 -2.64
N LEU A 148 11.24 -1.20 -1.43
CA LEU A 148 11.68 -2.33 -0.62
C LEU A 148 10.48 -3.04 -0.02
N SER A 149 10.47 -4.38 -0.07
CA SER A 149 9.34 -5.20 0.37
C SER A 149 9.84 -6.53 0.93
N VAL A 150 8.89 -7.37 1.36
CA VAL A 150 9.15 -8.74 1.74
C VAL A 150 8.52 -9.71 0.75
N SER A 151 9.19 -10.83 0.51
CA SER A 151 8.72 -11.85 -0.43
C SER A 151 7.46 -12.57 0.05
N ASN A 152 7.27 -12.67 1.36
CA ASN A 152 6.12 -13.32 1.98
C ASN A 152 5.45 -12.42 3.05
N PRO A 153 4.69 -11.41 2.63
CA PRO A 153 4.04 -10.48 3.57
C PRO A 153 2.97 -11.15 4.45
N ASP A 154 2.35 -12.24 3.96
CA ASP A 154 1.28 -12.91 4.70
C ASP A 154 1.79 -13.56 5.98
N THR A 155 3.02 -14.08 5.99
CA THR A 155 3.63 -14.62 7.20
C THR A 155 3.71 -13.58 8.32
N TYR A 156 4.09 -12.36 8.02
CA TYR A 156 4.21 -11.27 8.99
C TYR A 156 2.84 -10.75 9.44
N ARG A 157 1.87 -10.69 8.52
CA ARG A 157 0.48 -10.36 8.84
C ARG A 157 -0.15 -11.37 9.80
N ASP A 158 0.06 -12.66 9.53
CA ASP A 158 -0.46 -13.72 10.40
C ASP A 158 0.19 -13.68 11.78
N GLN A 159 1.49 -13.38 11.87
CA GLN A 159 2.17 -13.19 13.14
C GLN A 159 1.63 -11.97 13.91
N ALA A 160 1.40 -10.84 13.25
CA ALA A 160 0.81 -9.66 13.88
C ALA A 160 -0.59 -9.96 14.39
N ARG A 161 -1.43 -10.63 13.57
CA ARG A 161 -2.78 -11.08 13.96
C ARG A 161 -2.77 -11.99 15.17
N GLN A 162 -1.89 -12.99 15.18
CA GLN A 162 -1.78 -13.92 16.30
C GLN A 162 -1.43 -13.19 17.60
N LYS A 163 -0.46 -12.27 17.55
CA LYS A 163 -0.08 -11.46 18.72
C LYS A 163 -1.21 -10.53 19.17
N ALA A 164 -1.98 -9.95 18.25
CA ALA A 164 -3.14 -9.13 18.57
C ALA A 164 -4.24 -9.95 19.29
N ILE A 165 -4.52 -11.17 18.82
CA ILE A 165 -5.45 -12.11 19.46
C ILE A 165 -4.97 -12.48 20.86
N GLU A 166 -3.70 -12.80 21.01
CA GLU A 166 -3.11 -13.15 22.33
C GLU A 166 -3.20 -11.96 23.29
N GLN A 167 -2.94 -10.74 22.83
CA GLN A 167 -3.07 -9.54 23.65
C GLN A 167 -4.50 -9.31 24.10
N ALA A 168 -5.49 -9.37 23.18
CA ALA A 168 -6.90 -9.20 23.52
C ALA A 168 -7.36 -10.22 24.57
N SER A 169 -6.98 -11.48 24.38
CA SER A 169 -7.36 -12.59 25.26
C SER A 169 -6.70 -12.46 26.65
N SER A 170 -5.41 -12.14 26.69
CA SER A 170 -4.67 -11.93 27.93
C SER A 170 -5.23 -10.76 28.73
N GLN A 171 -5.56 -9.65 28.06
CA GLN A 171 -6.17 -8.49 28.68
C GLN A 171 -7.56 -8.79 29.24
N ALA A 172 -8.38 -9.53 28.50
CA ALA A 172 -9.70 -9.97 28.96
C ALA A 172 -9.58 -10.85 30.22
N GLN A 173 -8.66 -11.80 30.23
CA GLN A 173 -8.42 -12.68 31.38
C GLN A 173 -7.92 -11.90 32.60
N ALA A 174 -7.02 -10.95 32.43
CA ALA A 174 -6.51 -10.09 33.50
C ALA A 174 -7.62 -9.24 34.12
N LEU A 175 -8.48 -8.64 33.27
CA LEU A 175 -9.63 -7.85 33.73
C LEU A 175 -10.64 -8.73 34.50
N ALA A 176 -11.03 -9.88 33.96
CA ALA A 176 -11.94 -10.79 34.62
C ALA A 176 -11.43 -11.18 36.01
N SER A 177 -10.16 -11.60 36.09
CA SER A 177 -9.50 -11.97 37.36
C SER A 177 -9.45 -10.82 38.35
N GLY A 178 -9.09 -9.59 37.88
CA GLY A 178 -9.03 -8.40 38.73
C GLY A 178 -10.39 -8.02 39.34
N PHE A 179 -11.49 -8.28 38.63
CA PHE A 179 -12.86 -8.05 39.11
C PHE A 179 -13.49 -9.27 39.80
N LYS A 180 -12.69 -10.31 40.09
CA LYS A 180 -13.15 -11.58 40.70
C LYS A 180 -14.31 -12.22 39.92
N ALA A 181 -14.23 -12.16 38.62
CA ALA A 181 -15.12 -12.83 37.69
C ALA A 181 -14.34 -13.91 36.89
N THR A 182 -15.06 -14.82 36.27
CA THR A 182 -14.49 -15.83 35.38
C THR A 182 -14.75 -15.40 33.94
N LEU A 183 -13.73 -15.43 33.09
CA LEU A 183 -13.89 -15.18 31.66
C LEU A 183 -14.72 -16.30 31.05
N GLY A 184 -15.80 -15.93 30.37
CA GLY A 184 -16.71 -16.84 29.67
C GLY A 184 -16.32 -17.01 28.20
N PRO A 185 -17.23 -17.58 27.40
CA PRO A 185 -17.04 -17.79 25.99
C PRO A 185 -16.95 -16.45 25.22
N ILE A 186 -16.41 -16.52 24.00
CA ILE A 186 -16.41 -15.39 23.07
C ILE A 186 -17.86 -15.17 22.60
N TYR A 187 -18.39 -13.96 22.79
CA TYR A 187 -19.69 -13.55 22.27
C TYR A 187 -19.58 -13.05 20.83
N SER A 188 -18.62 -12.19 20.55
CA SER A 188 -18.39 -11.68 19.19
C SER A 188 -16.93 -11.29 18.98
N ILE A 189 -16.50 -11.42 17.73
CA ILE A 189 -15.20 -10.95 17.26
C ILE A 189 -15.47 -9.97 16.12
N ARG A 190 -14.81 -8.82 16.20
CA ARG A 190 -14.77 -7.85 15.10
C ARG A 190 -13.35 -7.72 14.61
N TYR A 191 -13.15 -8.14 13.38
CA TYR A 191 -11.87 -8.08 12.73
C TYR A 191 -11.96 -7.17 11.49
N HIS A 192 -11.09 -6.16 11.45
CA HIS A 192 -10.96 -5.29 10.29
C HIS A 192 -9.66 -5.65 9.60
N VAL A 193 -9.76 -6.15 8.38
CA VAL A 193 -8.57 -6.37 7.56
C VAL A 193 -7.93 -5.00 7.32
N ALA A 194 -6.80 -4.74 7.97
CA ALA A 194 -6.04 -3.53 7.71
C ALA A 194 -5.60 -3.53 6.24
N ASN A 195 -6.03 -2.52 5.47
CA ASN A 195 -5.49 -2.27 4.14
C ASN A 195 -4.04 -1.81 4.32
N TYR A 196 -3.13 -2.77 4.28
CA TYR A 196 -1.71 -2.54 4.46
C TYR A 196 -1.16 -1.81 3.24
N GLN A 197 -0.72 -0.59 3.45
CA GLN A 197 0.24 0.09 2.59
C GLN A 197 1.55 0.18 3.37
N PRO A 198 2.66 -0.41 2.87
CA PRO A 198 3.96 -0.26 3.52
C PRO A 198 4.31 1.21 3.60
N VAL A 199 4.28 1.78 4.79
CA VAL A 199 4.79 3.13 5.03
C VAL A 199 6.23 2.98 5.50
N PRO A 200 7.22 3.44 4.72
CA PRO A 200 8.60 3.50 5.19
C PRO A 200 8.68 4.47 6.36
N VAL A 201 8.95 3.97 7.55
CA VAL A 201 9.15 4.84 8.72
C VAL A 201 10.61 5.22 8.78
N ALA A 202 10.91 6.47 8.46
CA ALA A 202 12.22 7.06 8.69
C ALA A 202 12.50 7.07 10.20
N ARG A 203 13.40 6.19 10.68
CA ARG A 203 13.97 6.33 12.01
C ARG A 203 14.77 7.62 12.04
N MET A 204 14.35 8.60 12.85
CA MET A 204 15.22 9.72 13.25
C MET A 204 16.39 9.14 14.03
N LEU A 205 17.52 8.88 13.36
CA LEU A 205 18.78 8.62 14.01
C LEU A 205 19.21 9.94 14.66
N LYS A 206 19.35 9.93 15.99
CA LYS A 206 20.08 10.96 16.71
C LYS A 206 21.49 11.02 16.10
N ALA A 207 21.79 12.16 15.48
CA ALA A 207 23.12 12.44 14.99
C ALA A 207 24.10 12.39 16.15
N SER A 208 24.97 11.38 16.18
CA SER A 208 26.25 11.42 16.87
C SER A 208 27.34 11.45 15.79
N ASP A 209 28.07 12.54 15.80
CA ASP A 209 29.22 12.78 14.95
C ASP A 209 30.20 11.62 14.98
N ALA A 210 30.42 10.93 13.86
CA ALA A 210 31.69 10.40 13.39
C ALA A 210 31.53 9.58 12.11
N ALA A 211 32.37 9.88 11.12
CA ALA A 211 32.63 9.12 9.90
C ALA A 211 31.82 9.47 8.65
N VAL A 212 32.14 10.62 8.09
CA VAL A 212 32.04 10.89 6.64
C VAL A 212 33.23 10.18 5.96
N GLN A 213 33.07 8.92 5.57
CA GLN A 213 33.90 8.26 4.53
C GLN A 213 33.46 6.80 4.37
N THR A 214 32.87 6.51 3.27
CA THR A 214 32.53 5.25 2.57
C THR A 214 31.04 5.15 2.22
N MET A 215 30.47 6.18 1.58
CA MET A 215 29.02 6.25 1.34
C MET A 215 28.61 6.05 -0.14
N ALA A 216 29.33 5.31 -0.95
CA ALA A 216 28.85 5.02 -2.30
C ALA A 216 28.07 3.70 -2.42
N SER A 217 28.08 2.82 -1.41
CA SER A 217 27.43 1.51 -1.45
C SER A 217 26.24 1.32 -0.51
N GLN A 218 25.87 2.33 0.28
CA GLN A 218 24.75 2.26 1.24
C GLN A 218 23.68 3.33 1.01
N THR A 219 23.37 3.63 -0.24
CA THR A 219 22.40 4.68 -0.59
C THR A 219 20.94 4.28 -0.27
N TYR A 220 20.67 2.99 -0.08
CA TYR A 220 19.36 2.47 0.31
C TYR A 220 19.47 1.80 1.68
N GLU A 221 19.26 2.55 2.76
CA GLU A 221 19.13 1.96 4.10
C GLU A 221 17.87 1.09 4.14
N GLN A 222 18.05 -0.16 4.58
CA GLN A 222 16.94 -1.10 4.76
C GLN A 222 16.12 -0.66 5.98
N GLN A 223 15.05 0.09 5.73
CA GLN A 223 14.09 0.42 6.78
C GLN A 223 13.23 -0.80 7.06
N ALA A 224 12.98 -1.09 8.35
CA ALA A 224 12.05 -2.14 8.73
C ALA A 224 10.65 -1.83 8.21
N ILE A 225 9.97 -2.86 7.73
CA ILE A 225 8.56 -2.79 7.31
C ILE A 225 7.72 -3.26 8.48
N HIS A 226 6.75 -2.44 8.92
CA HIS A 226 5.86 -2.75 10.02
C HIS A 226 4.58 -3.40 9.50
N PHE A 227 4.17 -4.48 10.15
CA PHE A 227 2.92 -5.17 9.92
C PHE A 227 2.06 -5.05 11.17
N ASP A 228 1.06 -4.18 11.12
CA ASP A 228 0.14 -3.94 12.23
C ASP A 228 -1.14 -4.74 12.04
N ASP A 229 -1.69 -5.26 13.13
CA ASP A 229 -3.00 -5.89 13.13
C ASP A 229 -3.77 -5.57 14.42
N GLN A 230 -5.11 -5.57 14.32
CA GLN A 230 -6.01 -5.26 15.42
C GLN A 230 -7.23 -6.17 15.38
N VAL A 231 -7.65 -6.62 16.55
CA VAL A 231 -8.87 -7.40 16.75
C VAL A 231 -9.63 -6.88 17.97
N ASP A 232 -10.94 -6.71 17.82
CA ASP A 232 -11.86 -6.40 18.92
C ASP A 232 -12.65 -7.64 19.28
N VAL A 233 -12.72 -7.96 20.57
CA VAL A 233 -13.38 -9.18 21.07
C VAL A 233 -14.28 -8.83 22.24
N VAL A 234 -15.47 -9.39 22.22
CA VAL A 234 -16.43 -9.34 23.34
C VAL A 234 -16.50 -10.73 23.95
N PHE A 235 -16.19 -10.81 25.25
CA PHE A 235 -16.31 -12.03 26.06
C PHE A 235 -17.48 -11.91 27.03
N GLU A 236 -18.21 -12.97 27.24
CA GLU A 236 -19.16 -13.06 28.35
C GLU A 236 -18.40 -13.18 29.67
N LEU A 237 -19.01 -12.74 30.76
CA LEU A 237 -18.53 -12.96 32.11
C LEU A 237 -19.43 -13.90 32.89
N GLN A 238 -18.82 -14.85 33.56
CA GLN A 238 -19.49 -15.73 34.50
C GLN A 238 -19.25 -15.22 35.92
N ARG A 239 -20.32 -15.06 36.69
CA ARG A 239 -20.17 -14.74 38.11
C ARG A 239 -19.60 -15.98 38.81
N GLN A 240 -18.59 -15.81 39.63
CA GLN A 240 -18.23 -16.90 40.56
C GLN A 240 -19.37 -17.11 41.53
N PRO A 241 -19.75 -18.36 41.78
CA PRO A 241 -20.82 -18.71 42.73
C PRO A 241 -20.48 -18.29 44.14
#